data_57e3052b7c36d831e7c757d2de03c280
#
_entry.id   57e3052b7c36d831e7c757d2de03c280
#
_cell.length_a   1.000
_cell.length_b   1.000
_cell.length_c   1.000
_cell.angle_alpha   90.00
_cell.angle_beta   90.00
_cell.angle_gamma   90.00
#
_symmetry.space_group_name_H-M   'P 1'
#
loop_
_entity.id
_entity.type
_entity.pdbx_description
1 polymer ?
#
loop_
_entity_poly.entity_id
_entity_poly.type
_entity_poly.pdbx_seq_one_letter_code
_entity_poly.pdbx_strand_id
1 'polypeptide(L)'
;MKPHQADLTRQAVAIMTAWVDNGGDSSFGIETLTSILQERDDGDVFKGAVEVIGGFVNLTGLLMIQRYRDTGQDELATLQQVAAEINPAA
;
A
#
# COMPACT_ATOMS: atom_id res chain seq x y z
N MET A 1 -11.07 5.14 -11.99
CA MET A 1 -10.53 3.85 -11.54
C MET A 1 -11.50 2.73 -11.94
N LYS A 2 -10.99 1.69 -12.57
CA LYS A 2 -11.83 0.52 -12.95
C LYS A 2 -12.27 -0.24 -11.70
N PRO A 3 -13.43 -0.95 -11.73
CA PRO A 3 -13.94 -1.66 -10.54
C PRO A 3 -12.95 -2.64 -9.92
N HIS A 4 -12.20 -3.40 -10.73
CA HIS A 4 -11.20 -4.33 -10.22
C HIS A 4 -10.06 -3.60 -9.49
N GLN A 5 -9.60 -2.49 -10.05
CA GLN A 5 -8.57 -1.67 -9.40
C GLN A 5 -9.09 -1.06 -8.10
N ALA A 6 -10.36 -0.65 -8.06
CA ALA A 6 -10.99 -0.15 -6.84
C ALA A 6 -11.03 -1.22 -5.75
N ASP A 7 -11.36 -2.45 -6.10
CA ASP A 7 -11.39 -3.56 -5.14
C ASP A 7 -9.99 -3.85 -4.58
N LEU A 8 -8.97 -3.86 -5.43
CA LEU A 8 -7.58 -4.06 -4.99
C LEU A 8 -7.12 -2.91 -4.08
N THR A 9 -7.54 -1.68 -4.39
CA THR A 9 -7.21 -0.52 -3.56
C THR A 9 -7.90 -0.61 -2.19
N ARG A 10 -9.17 -1.02 -2.15
CA ARG A 10 -9.88 -1.24 -0.87
C ARG A 10 -9.21 -2.33 -0.03
N GLN A 11 -8.72 -3.39 -0.66
CA GLN A 11 -7.96 -4.43 0.04
C GLN A 11 -6.70 -3.83 0.68
N ALA A 12 -5.97 -2.99 -0.06
CA ALA A 12 -4.79 -2.30 0.47
C ALA A 12 -5.15 -1.40 1.66
N VAL A 13 -6.26 -0.66 1.58
CA VAL A 13 -6.76 0.15 2.69
C VAL A 13 -7.03 -0.72 3.92
N ALA A 14 -7.69 -1.86 3.74
CA ALA A 14 -8.00 -2.78 4.83
C ALA A 14 -6.72 -3.30 5.50
N ILE A 15 -5.71 -3.65 4.71
CA ILE A 15 -4.41 -4.12 5.23
C ILE A 15 -3.74 -3.02 6.04
N MET A 16 -3.71 -1.79 5.53
CA MET A 16 -3.09 -0.66 6.22
C MET A 16 -3.86 -0.26 7.48
N THR A 17 -5.18 -0.34 7.45
CA THR A 17 -6.01 -0.08 8.63
C THR A 17 -5.67 -1.08 9.74
N ALA A 18 -5.57 -2.35 9.41
CA ALA A 18 -5.18 -3.39 10.35
C ALA A 18 -3.77 -3.18 10.90
N TRP A 19 -2.83 -2.74 10.05
CA TRP A 19 -1.47 -2.41 10.46
C TRP A 19 -1.47 -1.27 11.50
N VAL A 20 -2.25 -0.22 11.27
CA VAL A 20 -2.38 0.91 12.21
C VAL A 20 -2.98 0.43 13.53
N ASP A 21 -4.05 -0.38 13.47
CA ASP A 21 -4.73 -0.91 14.66
C ASP A 21 -3.82 -1.81 15.50
N ASN A 22 -2.79 -2.37 14.90
CA ASN A 22 -1.80 -3.22 15.59
C ASN A 22 -0.48 -2.48 15.88
N GLY A 23 -0.52 -1.16 15.97
CA GLY A 23 0.61 -0.34 16.40
C GLY A 23 1.75 -0.24 15.38
N GLY A 24 1.48 -0.53 14.12
CA GLY A 24 2.49 -0.46 13.06
C GLY A 24 3.46 -1.64 13.05
N ASP A 25 3.05 -2.80 13.54
CA ASP A 25 3.88 -4.00 13.56
C ASP A 25 3.97 -4.62 12.16
N SER A 26 5.19 -4.63 11.60
CA SER A 26 5.46 -5.18 10.27
C SER A 26 5.17 -6.67 10.17
N SER A 27 5.34 -7.42 11.25
CA SER A 27 5.07 -8.88 11.28
C SER A 27 3.59 -9.14 10.96
N PHE A 28 2.70 -8.32 11.53
CA PHE A 28 1.27 -8.44 11.28
C PHE A 28 0.93 -8.22 9.81
N GLY A 29 1.54 -7.22 9.18
CA GLY A 29 1.35 -6.96 7.76
C GLY A 29 1.77 -8.13 6.88
N ILE A 30 2.92 -8.74 7.17
CA ILE A 30 3.44 -9.90 6.45
C ILE A 30 2.48 -11.10 6.60
N GLU A 31 2.02 -11.38 7.81
CA GLU A 31 1.08 -12.48 8.08
C GLU A 31 -0.24 -12.28 7.33
N THR A 32 -0.77 -11.07 7.32
CA THR A 32 -2.00 -10.73 6.61
C THR A 32 -1.84 -10.95 5.11
N LEU A 33 -0.74 -10.47 4.52
CA LEU A 33 -0.46 -10.65 3.10
C LEU A 33 -0.30 -12.13 2.75
N THR A 34 0.38 -12.89 3.59
CA THR A 34 0.56 -14.33 3.39
C THR A 34 -0.79 -15.04 3.37
N SER A 35 -1.67 -14.72 4.32
CA SER A 35 -3.01 -15.31 4.38
C SER A 35 -3.82 -14.99 3.13
N ILE A 36 -3.78 -13.74 2.66
CA ILE A 36 -4.49 -13.32 1.44
C ILE A 36 -4.01 -14.14 0.24
N LEU A 37 -2.71 -14.34 0.10
CA LEU A 37 -2.15 -15.08 -1.02
C LEU A 37 -2.46 -16.57 -0.94
N GLN A 38 -2.47 -17.14 0.26
CA GLN A 38 -2.78 -18.56 0.46
C GLN A 38 -4.27 -18.89 0.23
N GLU A 39 -5.15 -17.93 0.48
CA GLU A 39 -6.60 -18.12 0.34
C GLU A 39 -7.11 -17.92 -1.09
N ARG A 40 -6.24 -17.67 -2.04
CA ARG A 40 -6.66 -17.48 -3.43
C ARG A 40 -7.20 -18.78 -4.02
N ASP A 41 -8.35 -18.69 -4.67
CA ASP A 41 -9.02 -19.83 -5.29
C ASP A 41 -8.28 -20.34 -6.53
N ASP A 42 -7.58 -19.45 -7.26
CA ASP A 42 -6.89 -19.80 -8.49
C ASP A 42 -5.51 -20.43 -8.26
N GLY A 43 -4.99 -20.38 -7.05
CA GLY A 43 -3.68 -20.92 -6.70
C GLY A 43 -2.50 -20.19 -7.34
N ASP A 44 -2.74 -19.09 -8.04
CA ASP A 44 -1.70 -18.31 -8.69
C ASP A 44 -1.15 -17.24 -7.73
N VAL A 45 -0.16 -17.62 -6.94
CA VAL A 45 0.47 -16.74 -5.94
C VAL A 45 1.16 -15.56 -6.61
N PHE A 46 1.81 -15.78 -7.76
CA PHE A 46 2.49 -14.69 -8.46
C PHE A 46 1.50 -13.61 -8.92
N LYS A 47 0.40 -14.03 -9.55
CA LYS A 47 -0.66 -13.10 -9.97
C LYS A 47 -1.24 -12.36 -8.76
N GLY A 48 -1.45 -13.08 -7.66
CA GLY A 48 -1.94 -12.51 -6.41
C GLY A 48 -1.00 -11.43 -5.88
N ALA A 49 0.29 -11.69 -5.86
CA ALA A 49 1.30 -10.73 -5.42
C ALA A 49 1.29 -9.47 -6.29
N VAL A 50 1.23 -9.62 -7.61
CA VAL A 50 1.17 -8.48 -8.53
C VAL A 50 -0.09 -7.65 -8.29
N GLU A 51 -1.23 -8.28 -8.07
CA GLU A 51 -2.48 -7.59 -7.77
C GLU A 51 -2.42 -6.81 -6.46
N VAL A 52 -1.86 -7.40 -5.40
CA VAL A 52 -1.67 -6.73 -4.11
C VAL A 52 -0.76 -5.51 -4.26
N ILE A 53 0.36 -5.66 -4.97
CA ILE A 53 1.27 -4.54 -5.26
C ILE A 53 0.53 -3.44 -6.02
N GLY A 54 -0.25 -3.80 -7.04
CA GLY A 54 -1.07 -2.84 -7.78
C GLY A 54 -2.02 -2.06 -6.89
N GLY A 55 -2.67 -2.73 -5.94
CA GLY A 55 -3.53 -2.08 -4.96
C GLY A 55 -2.78 -1.06 -4.11
N PHE A 56 -1.58 -1.42 -3.64
CA PHE A 56 -0.74 -0.51 -2.85
C PHE A 56 -0.21 0.66 -3.68
N VAL A 57 0.14 0.44 -4.95
CA VAL A 57 0.55 1.53 -5.84
C VAL A 57 -0.59 2.54 -5.99
N ASN A 58 -1.81 2.07 -6.21
CA ASN A 58 -2.98 2.95 -6.32
C ASN A 58 -3.25 3.70 -5.01
N LEU A 59 -3.19 3.01 -3.87
CA LEU A 59 -3.38 3.62 -2.56
C LEU A 59 -2.34 4.72 -2.32
N THR A 60 -1.07 4.41 -2.59
CA THR A 60 0.04 5.37 -2.43
C THR A 60 -0.20 6.61 -3.29
N GLY A 61 -0.60 6.42 -4.55
CA GLY A 61 -0.91 7.53 -5.45
C GLY A 61 -2.03 8.42 -4.90
N LEU A 62 -3.11 7.82 -4.39
CA LEU A 62 -4.22 8.58 -3.82
C LEU A 62 -3.79 9.36 -2.57
N LEU A 63 -2.97 8.77 -1.71
CA LEU A 63 -2.44 9.45 -0.52
C LEU A 63 -1.57 10.63 -0.91
N MET A 64 -0.73 10.50 -1.93
CA MET A 64 0.10 11.61 -2.42
C MET A 64 -0.75 12.74 -3.00
N ILE A 65 -1.84 12.41 -3.70
CA ILE A 65 -2.77 13.41 -4.21
C ILE A 65 -3.43 14.18 -3.05
N GLN A 66 -3.86 13.48 -2.01
CA GLN A 66 -4.43 14.12 -0.83
C GLN A 66 -3.43 15.03 -0.14
N ARG A 67 -2.17 14.58 -0.02
CA ARG A 67 -1.11 15.40 0.55
C ARG A 67 -0.88 16.67 -0.26
N TYR A 68 -0.90 16.56 -1.59
CA TYR A 68 -0.78 17.72 -2.46
C TYR A 68 -1.91 18.73 -2.21
N ARG A 69 -3.14 18.26 -2.08
CA ARG A 69 -4.30 19.10 -1.81
C ARG A 69 -4.20 19.81 -0.46
N ASP A 70 -3.69 19.12 0.55
CA ASP A 70 -3.63 19.63 1.92
C ASP A 70 -2.42 20.54 2.17
N THR A 71 -1.28 20.25 1.53
CA THR A 71 -0.01 20.93 1.84
C THR A 71 0.63 21.64 0.66
N GLY A 72 0.17 21.40 -0.56
CA GLY A 72 0.79 21.91 -1.77
C GLY A 72 2.09 21.17 -2.17
N GLN A 73 2.51 20.17 -1.39
CA GLN A 73 3.70 19.38 -1.69
C GLN A 73 3.40 18.36 -2.77
N ASP A 74 4.11 18.42 -3.91
CA ASP A 74 3.85 17.51 -5.02
C ASP A 74 4.34 16.08 -4.75
N GLU A 75 3.96 15.17 -5.62
CA GLU A 75 4.20 13.74 -5.45
C GLU A 75 5.67 13.41 -5.40
N LEU A 76 6.47 14.01 -6.28
CA LEU A 76 7.92 13.78 -6.31
C LEU A 76 8.59 14.29 -5.03
N ALA A 77 8.21 15.48 -4.57
CA ALA A 77 8.75 16.05 -3.33
C ALA A 77 8.41 15.17 -2.12
N THR A 78 7.21 14.60 -2.08
CA THR A 78 6.81 13.67 -1.03
C THR A 78 7.68 12.42 -1.04
N LEU A 79 7.90 11.83 -2.22
CA LEU A 79 8.76 10.65 -2.35
C LEU A 79 10.20 10.94 -1.94
N GLN A 80 10.73 12.10 -2.31
CA GLN A 80 12.08 12.52 -1.93
C GLN A 80 12.21 12.70 -0.43
N GLN A 81 11.19 13.26 0.22
CA GLN A 81 11.16 13.41 1.68
C GLN A 81 11.17 12.06 2.38
N VAL A 82 10.34 11.13 1.93
CA VAL A 82 10.30 9.76 2.49
C VAL A 82 11.65 9.07 2.30
N ALA A 83 12.25 9.19 1.12
CA ALA A 83 13.58 8.62 0.86
C ALA A 83 14.64 9.17 1.82
N ALA A 84 14.59 10.47 2.11
CA ALA A 84 15.51 11.11 3.06
C ALA A 84 15.30 10.58 4.49
N GLU A 85 14.08 10.31 4.88
CA GLU A 85 13.76 9.72 6.20
C GLU A 85 14.29 8.29 6.35
N ILE A 86 14.30 7.53 5.25
CA ILE A 86 14.80 6.15 5.25
C ILE A 86 16.33 6.14 5.30
N ASN A 87 17.01 7.10 4.65
CA ASN A 87 18.46 7.19 4.57
C ASN A 87 18.97 8.52 5.15
N PRO A 88 18.79 8.78 6.46
CA PRO A 88 19.11 10.08 7.05
C PRO A 88 20.60 10.40 7.05
N ALA A 89 21.47 9.39 6.89
CA ALA A 89 22.93 9.57 6.87
C ALA A 89 23.50 9.78 5.47
N ALA A 90 22.67 9.74 4.46
CA ALA A 90 23.12 9.90 3.08
C ALA A 90 23.46 11.34 2.76
#